data_34a439de350e0f6705841f82a1ef5e06
#
_entry.id   34a439de350e0f6705841f82a1ef5e06
#
_cell.length_a   1.000
_cell.length_b   1.000
_cell.length_c   1.000
_cell.angle_alpha   90.00
_cell.angle_beta   90.00
_cell.angle_gamma   90.00
#
_symmetry.space_group_name_H-M   'P 1'
#
loop_
_entity.id
_entity.type
_entity.pdbx_description
1 polymer ?
#
loop_
_entity_poly.entity_id
_entity_poly.type
_entity_poly.pdbx_seq_one_letter_code
_entity_poly.pdbx_strand_id
1 'polypeptide(L)'
;MTDRPATQITRARYAALYGPTTGDRIRLADTDLFIEVTEDRSAGPAGPGDEAVFGGGKVIRESMGQARTTRAEGAADLVITGAVILDHWGVIKADVGIRDGRVMGIGKAGNPDTMDGVDLVIGPSTEVLAGNGKILTAGAVDSHVHLICPQLLDEAIGSGVTTIVGGGTGPVEGTKATTVTGTWYLARMLESLDAYPLNFALLGKGNTVSEEGLLEQLRAGASGFKLHEDWGTTPAAIDACLSVADAAGVQVTIHTDTLNEAGFVESTLAAIGDRTIHAYHTEGAGGGHAPDIIRVAAYPNVLPSSTNPTRPHTVNTLDEHLDMLMVCHHLNPSIPEDLAFAESRIRPTTMAAEDILHDLGAISMIGSDSQAMGRIGETIIRTWQTAHVMKARRGSLGGSLGGPADNLRARRYIAKYTICPAIAHGLEADVGSVEPGKLADLVLWDPAFFGVKPDLVLKGGVVAWAQMGDANASIPTPQPVLPRPMFGAAPVTAAATSLHFVSPAAVESGLADRLAVRRRLAPVADVRGRGKSSMPLNDALPRIEVAPDTFEVRIDGDLVEPAPATALPMAQRYFLF
;
A
#
# COMPACT_ATOMS: atom_id res chain seq x y z
N MET A 1 -35.36 39.20 -12.09
CA MET A 1 -34.39 38.52 -11.23
C MET A 1 -33.81 39.56 -10.30
N THR A 2 -34.16 39.50 -9.02
CA THR A 2 -33.60 40.43 -8.01
C THR A 2 -32.19 39.97 -7.71
N ASP A 3 -31.24 40.87 -7.98
CA ASP A 3 -29.83 40.70 -7.66
C ASP A 3 -29.68 40.56 -6.13
N ARG A 4 -29.68 39.30 -5.65
CA ARG A 4 -29.38 39.03 -4.24
C ARG A 4 -27.87 39.25 -4.07
N PRO A 5 -27.42 40.08 -3.13
CA PRO A 5 -26.00 40.22 -2.88
C PRO A 5 -25.43 38.86 -2.50
N ALA A 6 -24.35 38.47 -3.17
CA ALA A 6 -23.64 37.23 -2.87
C ALA A 6 -23.28 37.21 -1.38
N THR A 7 -23.70 36.19 -0.66
CA THR A 7 -23.37 36.04 0.75
C THR A 7 -21.88 35.69 0.85
N GLN A 8 -21.07 36.62 1.34
CA GLN A 8 -19.65 36.34 1.56
C GLN A 8 -19.43 35.70 2.92
N ILE A 9 -18.67 34.60 2.92
CA ILE A 9 -18.17 33.96 4.14
C ILE A 9 -16.65 33.95 4.14
N THR A 10 -16.04 33.96 5.33
CA THR A 10 -14.59 33.86 5.44
C THR A 10 -14.09 32.49 5.00
N ARG A 11 -12.86 32.41 4.49
CA ARG A 11 -12.22 31.15 4.08
C ARG A 11 -12.20 30.13 5.23
N ALA A 12 -11.90 30.56 6.46
CA ALA A 12 -11.94 29.72 7.64
C ALA A 12 -13.32 29.12 7.92
N ARG A 13 -14.40 29.93 7.74
CA ARG A 13 -15.77 29.45 7.89
C ARG A 13 -16.17 28.50 6.76
N TYR A 14 -15.71 28.76 5.54
CA TYR A 14 -15.93 27.84 4.42
C TYR A 14 -15.28 26.49 4.71
N ALA A 15 -13.99 26.48 5.10
CA ALA A 15 -13.28 25.25 5.44
C ALA A 15 -13.91 24.46 6.59
N ALA A 16 -14.48 25.15 7.59
CA ALA A 16 -15.20 24.52 8.69
C ALA A 16 -16.54 23.87 8.27
N LEU A 17 -17.17 24.38 7.19
CA LEU A 17 -18.46 23.85 6.68
C LEU A 17 -18.26 22.76 5.63
N TYR A 18 -17.30 22.95 4.71
CA TYR A 18 -17.14 22.16 3.50
C TYR A 18 -15.79 21.47 3.39
N GLY A 19 -14.91 21.68 4.37
CA GLY A 19 -13.52 21.23 4.30
C GLY A 19 -12.59 22.19 3.52
N PRO A 20 -11.29 21.86 3.45
CA PRO A 20 -10.31 22.63 2.70
C PRO A 20 -10.68 22.71 1.21
N THR A 21 -10.22 23.78 0.53
CA THR A 21 -10.44 24.00 -0.91
C THR A 21 -9.14 24.39 -1.59
N THR A 22 -9.15 24.63 -2.89
CA THR A 22 -7.98 24.97 -3.71
C THR A 22 -7.08 26.03 -3.05
N GLY A 23 -5.80 25.68 -2.88
CA GLY A 23 -4.77 26.48 -2.24
C GLY A 23 -4.73 26.38 -0.72
N ASP A 24 -5.64 25.64 -0.08
CA ASP A 24 -5.54 25.32 1.35
C ASP A 24 -4.52 24.21 1.59
N ARG A 25 -3.83 24.31 2.73
CA ARG A 25 -2.81 23.35 3.15
C ARG A 25 -3.27 22.55 4.34
N ILE A 26 -2.97 21.25 4.29
CA ILE A 26 -3.34 20.27 5.30
C ILE A 26 -2.06 19.65 5.82
N ARG A 27 -1.87 19.69 7.14
CA ARG A 27 -0.78 18.99 7.79
C ARG A 27 -1.12 17.50 7.91
N LEU A 28 -0.17 16.63 7.62
CA LEU A 28 -0.31 15.18 7.76
C LEU A 28 0.11 14.77 9.18
N ALA A 29 -0.84 14.46 10.03
CA ALA A 29 -0.67 14.15 11.45
C ALA A 29 0.18 15.22 12.17
N ASP A 30 1.16 14.83 12.98
CA ASP A 30 2.12 15.73 13.62
C ASP A 30 3.47 15.82 12.88
N THR A 31 3.50 15.40 11.62
CA THR A 31 4.69 15.56 10.76
C THR A 31 4.89 17.02 10.33
N ASP A 32 6.03 17.33 9.73
CA ASP A 32 6.25 18.61 9.05
C ASP A 32 5.82 18.60 7.57
N LEU A 33 5.10 17.57 7.16
CA LEU A 33 4.59 17.45 5.81
C LEU A 33 3.25 18.16 5.65
N PHE A 34 3.15 18.99 4.61
CA PHE A 34 1.93 19.73 4.25
C PHE A 34 1.58 19.42 2.80
N ILE A 35 0.35 18.95 2.58
CA ILE A 35 -0.22 18.84 1.24
C ILE A 35 -1.07 20.06 0.94
N GLU A 36 -1.11 20.49 -0.33
CA GLU A 36 -1.93 21.59 -0.80
C GLU A 36 -2.97 21.08 -1.80
N VAL A 37 -4.22 21.44 -1.60
CA VAL A 37 -5.30 21.11 -2.53
C VAL A 37 -5.08 21.90 -3.82
N THR A 38 -4.83 21.21 -4.93
CA THR A 38 -4.54 21.86 -6.22
C THR A 38 -5.79 22.18 -7.02
N GLU A 39 -6.90 21.46 -6.78
CA GLU A 39 -8.17 21.59 -7.48
C GLU A 39 -9.32 21.19 -6.56
N ASP A 40 -10.46 21.87 -6.65
CA ASP A 40 -11.71 21.51 -5.97
C ASP A 40 -12.79 21.20 -7.01
N ARG A 41 -13.07 19.92 -7.21
CA ARG A 41 -14.09 19.42 -8.15
C ARG A 41 -15.47 19.32 -7.50
N SER A 42 -15.57 19.32 -6.16
CA SER A 42 -16.85 19.23 -5.45
C SER A 42 -17.67 20.50 -5.55
N ALA A 43 -17.03 21.65 -5.80
CA ALA A 43 -17.71 22.95 -5.93
C ALA A 43 -18.45 23.11 -7.28
N GLY A 44 -18.01 22.42 -8.34
CA GLY A 44 -18.57 22.55 -9.68
C GLY A 44 -18.30 23.93 -10.35
N PRO A 45 -18.89 24.19 -11.52
CA PRO A 45 -18.59 25.39 -12.31
C PRO A 45 -19.14 26.70 -11.69
N ALA A 46 -20.14 26.62 -10.80
CA ALA A 46 -20.68 27.79 -10.09
C ALA A 46 -19.73 28.30 -8.98
N GLY A 47 -18.70 27.51 -8.65
CA GLY A 47 -17.75 27.82 -7.58
C GLY A 47 -18.23 27.41 -6.18
N PRO A 48 -17.44 27.73 -5.14
CA PRO A 48 -17.71 27.32 -3.77
C PRO A 48 -19.06 27.80 -3.22
N GLY A 49 -19.76 26.93 -2.46
CA GLY A 49 -21.01 27.24 -1.79
C GLY A 49 -22.21 26.41 -2.24
N ASP A 50 -22.02 25.52 -3.22
CA ASP A 50 -23.02 24.62 -3.76
C ASP A 50 -22.64 23.12 -3.60
N GLU A 51 -21.86 22.82 -2.57
CA GLU A 51 -21.38 21.47 -2.30
C GLU A 51 -22.46 20.59 -1.70
N ALA A 52 -22.42 19.30 -2.03
CA ALA A 52 -23.29 18.29 -1.44
C ALA A 52 -22.91 18.03 0.03
N VAL A 53 -23.80 18.33 0.96
CA VAL A 53 -23.64 18.07 2.40
C VAL A 53 -24.92 17.46 2.95
N PHE A 54 -24.77 16.37 3.70
CA PHE A 54 -25.87 15.68 4.37
C PHE A 54 -26.10 16.21 5.80
N GLY A 55 -27.36 16.25 6.21
CA GLY A 55 -27.78 16.57 7.58
C GLY A 55 -29.05 17.40 7.64
N GLY A 56 -29.60 17.55 8.84
CA GLY A 56 -30.74 18.42 9.09
C GLY A 56 -30.44 19.88 8.71
N GLY A 57 -31.26 20.48 7.83
CA GLY A 57 -31.00 21.82 7.30
C GLY A 57 -29.86 21.91 6.25
N LYS A 58 -29.29 20.80 5.83
CA LYS A 58 -28.27 20.73 4.77
C LYS A 58 -28.90 20.44 3.41
N VAL A 59 -28.09 20.43 2.35
CA VAL A 59 -28.58 20.41 0.96
C VAL A 59 -29.04 19.03 0.49
N ILE A 60 -28.43 17.94 0.95
CA ILE A 60 -28.84 16.57 0.55
C ILE A 60 -30.17 16.22 1.24
N ARG A 61 -31.26 16.60 0.62
CA ARG A 61 -32.64 16.30 0.98
C ARG A 61 -33.47 16.16 -0.28
N GLU A 62 -34.64 15.54 -0.13
CA GLU A 62 -35.60 15.33 -1.24
C GLU A 62 -35.90 16.63 -1.99
N SER A 63 -35.84 16.56 -3.31
CA SER A 63 -36.06 17.68 -4.24
C SER A 63 -35.10 18.87 -4.08
N MET A 64 -33.99 18.66 -3.36
CA MET A 64 -32.88 19.62 -3.23
C MET A 64 -31.60 19.00 -3.80
N GLY A 65 -30.64 18.59 -2.98
CA GLY A 65 -29.45 17.88 -3.40
C GLY A 65 -29.66 16.38 -3.67
N GLN A 66 -30.82 15.82 -3.34
CA GLN A 66 -31.25 14.49 -3.71
C GLN A 66 -32.20 14.56 -4.91
N ALA A 67 -31.84 13.86 -5.99
CA ALA A 67 -32.65 13.71 -7.19
C ALA A 67 -33.65 12.55 -7.05
N ARG A 68 -34.65 12.53 -7.92
CA ARG A 68 -35.57 11.40 -8.06
C ARG A 68 -34.99 10.20 -8.82
N THR A 69 -33.80 10.34 -9.35
CA THR A 69 -33.10 9.33 -10.17
C THR A 69 -32.89 8.05 -9.38
N THR A 70 -33.39 6.95 -9.87
CA THR A 70 -33.21 5.63 -9.25
C THR A 70 -31.83 5.05 -9.55
N ARG A 71 -31.46 4.01 -8.80
CA ARG A 71 -30.25 3.24 -9.09
C ARG A 71 -30.24 2.71 -10.53
N ALA A 72 -31.36 2.23 -11.04
CA ALA A 72 -31.48 1.71 -12.40
C ALA A 72 -31.23 2.80 -13.47
N GLU A 73 -31.56 4.05 -13.15
CA GLU A 73 -31.35 5.21 -14.02
C GLU A 73 -29.96 5.84 -13.88
N GLY A 74 -29.12 5.35 -12.97
CA GLY A 74 -27.72 5.77 -12.88
C GLY A 74 -27.28 6.42 -11.58
N ALA A 75 -28.15 6.50 -10.53
CA ALA A 75 -27.73 7.00 -9.22
C ALA A 75 -26.65 6.10 -8.60
N ALA A 76 -25.77 6.70 -7.81
CA ALA A 76 -24.72 6.01 -7.09
C ALA A 76 -25.32 5.13 -5.96
N ASP A 77 -24.60 4.06 -5.56
CA ASP A 77 -24.91 3.28 -4.38
C ASP A 77 -24.45 4.01 -3.12
N LEU A 78 -23.26 4.62 -3.17
CA LEU A 78 -22.66 5.42 -2.12
C LEU A 78 -21.97 6.65 -2.71
N VAL A 79 -22.04 7.78 -2.05
CA VAL A 79 -21.24 8.97 -2.34
C VAL A 79 -20.44 9.37 -1.10
N ILE A 80 -19.13 9.52 -1.24
CA ILE A 80 -18.25 10.16 -0.25
C ILE A 80 -18.15 11.62 -0.63
N THR A 81 -18.62 12.54 0.23
CA THR A 81 -18.70 13.96 -0.10
C THR A 81 -17.47 14.75 0.36
N GLY A 82 -16.97 15.63 -0.50
CA GLY A 82 -16.03 16.70 -0.16
C GLY A 82 -14.69 16.26 0.44
N ALA A 83 -14.23 15.04 0.15
CA ALA A 83 -12.96 14.52 0.65
C ALA A 83 -11.76 15.10 -0.10
N VAL A 84 -10.64 15.28 0.59
CA VAL A 84 -9.35 15.57 -0.06
C VAL A 84 -8.71 14.24 -0.46
N ILE A 85 -8.70 13.96 -1.75
CA ILE A 85 -8.05 12.77 -2.31
C ILE A 85 -6.55 13.01 -2.37
N LEU A 86 -5.79 12.16 -1.69
CA LEU A 86 -4.33 12.07 -1.83
C LEU A 86 -3.98 10.78 -2.56
N ASP A 87 -3.50 10.92 -3.79
CA ASP A 87 -3.11 9.79 -4.63
C ASP A 87 -1.84 10.12 -5.43
N HIS A 88 -1.23 9.11 -6.07
CA HIS A 88 -0.05 9.31 -6.92
C HIS A 88 -0.27 10.31 -8.05
N TRP A 89 -1.49 10.41 -8.58
CA TRP A 89 -1.86 11.31 -9.67
C TRP A 89 -2.21 12.75 -9.21
N GLY A 90 -2.53 12.99 -7.92
CA GLY A 90 -2.90 14.33 -7.49
C GLY A 90 -3.24 14.48 -6.01
N VAL A 91 -3.48 15.74 -5.62
CA VAL A 91 -4.06 16.16 -4.34
C VAL A 91 -5.21 17.09 -4.66
N ILE A 92 -6.44 16.56 -4.68
CA ILE A 92 -7.63 17.33 -5.06
C ILE A 92 -8.75 17.15 -4.04
N LYS A 93 -9.68 18.09 -3.96
CA LYS A 93 -10.94 17.89 -3.28
C LYS A 93 -12.01 17.49 -4.29
N ALA A 94 -12.77 16.44 -3.98
CA ALA A 94 -13.88 15.99 -4.81
C ALA A 94 -14.87 15.15 -4.01
N ASP A 95 -16.04 14.92 -4.60
CA ASP A 95 -16.92 13.83 -4.20
C ASP A 95 -16.52 12.56 -4.99
N VAL A 96 -16.71 11.39 -4.36
CA VAL A 96 -16.43 10.10 -4.99
C VAL A 96 -17.69 9.26 -4.98
N GLY A 97 -18.18 8.93 -6.18
CA GLY A 97 -19.32 8.03 -6.38
C GLY A 97 -18.87 6.58 -6.45
N ILE A 98 -19.60 5.70 -5.80
CA ILE A 98 -19.34 4.26 -5.77
C ILE A 98 -20.60 3.53 -6.25
N ARG A 99 -20.39 2.54 -7.13
CA ARG A 99 -21.46 1.68 -7.63
C ARG A 99 -20.94 0.27 -7.86
N ASP A 100 -21.71 -0.73 -7.46
CA ASP A 100 -21.34 -2.16 -7.58
C ASP A 100 -19.94 -2.47 -6.97
N GLY A 101 -19.63 -1.80 -5.86
CA GLY A 101 -18.35 -1.97 -5.17
C GLY A 101 -17.15 -1.32 -5.83
N ARG A 102 -17.35 -0.52 -6.89
CA ARG A 102 -16.30 0.16 -7.64
C ARG A 102 -16.49 1.67 -7.65
N VAL A 103 -15.41 2.39 -7.75
CA VAL A 103 -15.43 3.84 -8.01
C VAL A 103 -16.07 4.05 -9.38
N MET A 104 -17.21 4.73 -9.40
CA MET A 104 -17.89 5.08 -10.65
C MET A 104 -17.41 6.41 -11.24
N GLY A 105 -16.96 7.32 -10.37
CA GLY A 105 -16.50 8.64 -10.80
C GLY A 105 -15.99 9.50 -9.64
N ILE A 106 -15.29 10.57 -9.99
CA ILE A 106 -14.72 11.58 -9.09
C ILE A 106 -15.10 12.94 -9.63
N GLY A 107 -15.89 13.73 -8.88
CA GLY A 107 -16.38 15.02 -9.36
C GLY A 107 -17.29 15.69 -8.36
N LYS A 108 -18.40 16.26 -8.81
CA LYS A 108 -19.43 16.88 -7.99
C LYS A 108 -20.65 15.96 -7.84
N ALA A 109 -21.04 15.68 -6.63
CA ALA A 109 -22.25 14.94 -6.35
C ALA A 109 -23.46 15.86 -6.12
N GLY A 110 -24.67 15.37 -6.40
CA GLY A 110 -25.89 16.11 -6.11
C GLY A 110 -27.08 15.75 -7.01
N ASN A 111 -27.95 16.73 -7.16
CA ASN A 111 -29.14 16.67 -7.99
C ASN A 111 -28.98 17.56 -9.24
N PRO A 112 -28.87 17.00 -10.43
CA PRO A 112 -28.69 17.79 -11.66
C PRO A 112 -29.86 18.72 -11.99
N ASP A 113 -31.06 18.51 -11.42
CA ASP A 113 -32.20 19.38 -11.63
C ASP A 113 -32.12 20.70 -10.84
N THR A 114 -31.27 20.76 -9.80
CA THR A 114 -31.19 21.89 -8.87
C THR A 114 -29.78 22.44 -8.64
N MET A 115 -28.74 21.69 -9.06
CA MET A 115 -27.32 22.00 -8.85
C MET A 115 -26.58 21.93 -10.18
N ASP A 116 -25.73 22.90 -10.48
CA ASP A 116 -24.95 22.95 -11.70
C ASP A 116 -23.71 22.04 -11.62
N GLY A 117 -23.37 21.39 -12.75
CA GLY A 117 -22.15 20.61 -12.92
C GLY A 117 -22.10 19.32 -12.11
N VAL A 118 -23.24 18.70 -11.88
CA VAL A 118 -23.32 17.41 -11.18
C VAL A 118 -22.85 16.28 -12.10
N ASP A 119 -21.79 15.59 -11.66
CA ASP A 119 -21.24 14.39 -12.31
C ASP A 119 -21.80 13.09 -11.70
N LEU A 120 -22.12 13.14 -10.41
CA LEU A 120 -22.49 11.99 -9.59
C LEU A 120 -23.89 12.20 -8.99
N VAL A 121 -24.87 11.47 -9.48
CA VAL A 121 -26.25 11.68 -9.03
C VAL A 121 -26.50 11.01 -7.68
N ILE A 122 -26.98 11.80 -6.72
CA ILE A 122 -27.50 11.34 -5.44
C ILE A 122 -28.98 11.07 -5.61
N GLY A 123 -29.38 9.81 -5.60
CA GLY A 123 -30.79 9.38 -5.70
C GLY A 123 -31.38 8.95 -4.36
N PRO A 124 -32.63 8.48 -4.33
CA PRO A 124 -33.32 8.09 -3.09
C PRO A 124 -32.72 6.82 -2.43
N SER A 125 -31.94 6.05 -3.16
CA SER A 125 -31.25 4.84 -2.68
C SER A 125 -29.75 5.00 -2.50
N THR A 126 -29.23 6.24 -2.59
CA THR A 126 -27.81 6.54 -2.43
C THR A 126 -27.48 6.76 -0.96
N GLU A 127 -26.55 5.95 -0.42
CA GLU A 127 -25.95 6.22 0.89
C GLU A 127 -24.97 7.40 0.78
N VAL A 128 -24.78 8.12 1.87
CA VAL A 128 -23.87 9.27 1.92
C VAL A 128 -22.89 9.13 3.07
N LEU A 129 -21.61 9.26 2.75
CA LEU A 129 -20.54 9.28 3.73
C LEU A 129 -19.86 10.65 3.71
N ALA A 130 -19.82 11.33 4.84
CA ALA A 130 -19.20 12.65 4.96
C ALA A 130 -17.67 12.54 4.92
N GLY A 131 -17.06 13.04 3.84
CA GLY A 131 -15.61 13.17 3.67
C GLY A 131 -15.09 14.60 3.91
N ASN A 132 -15.98 15.55 4.18
CA ASN A 132 -15.63 16.95 4.39
C ASN A 132 -14.59 17.11 5.52
N GLY A 133 -13.43 17.70 5.19
CA GLY A 133 -12.33 17.86 6.15
C GLY A 133 -11.48 16.60 6.38
N LYS A 134 -11.78 15.50 5.71
CA LYS A 134 -11.03 14.24 5.75
C LYS A 134 -10.12 14.08 4.54
N ILE A 135 -9.08 13.25 4.70
CA ILE A 135 -8.24 12.79 3.59
C ILE A 135 -8.73 11.41 3.16
N LEU A 136 -8.88 11.20 1.86
CA LEU A 136 -9.24 9.92 1.24
C LEU A 136 -8.05 9.37 0.46
N THR A 137 -7.70 8.12 0.71
CA THR A 137 -6.66 7.40 -0.03
C THR A 137 -7.18 6.06 -0.54
N ALA A 138 -6.50 5.47 -1.52
CA ALA A 138 -6.66 4.06 -1.79
C ALA A 138 -6.18 3.24 -0.59
N GLY A 139 -6.75 2.05 -0.41
CA GLY A 139 -6.25 1.07 0.54
C GLY A 139 -4.84 0.58 0.16
N ALA A 140 -4.01 0.35 1.16
CA ALA A 140 -2.64 -0.09 0.94
C ALA A 140 -2.58 -1.52 0.39
N VAL A 141 -1.55 -1.77 -0.42
CA VAL A 141 -1.15 -3.08 -0.93
C VAL A 141 0.18 -3.44 -0.25
N ASP A 142 0.18 -4.38 0.67
CA ASP A 142 1.41 -4.88 1.26
C ASP A 142 1.90 -6.08 0.44
N SER A 143 3.06 -5.92 -0.18
CA SER A 143 3.62 -6.90 -1.12
C SER A 143 4.62 -7.87 -0.50
N HIS A 144 4.76 -7.88 0.83
CA HIS A 144 5.67 -8.78 1.53
C HIS A 144 5.10 -9.20 2.89
N VAL A 145 4.32 -10.28 2.93
CA VAL A 145 3.64 -10.75 4.14
C VAL A 145 3.82 -12.24 4.33
N HIS A 146 4.26 -12.64 5.55
CA HIS A 146 4.33 -14.02 5.99
C HIS A 146 3.06 -14.37 6.78
N LEU A 147 2.29 -15.33 6.27
CA LEU A 147 0.99 -15.69 6.85
C LEU A 147 1.15 -16.77 7.94
N ILE A 148 1.62 -16.38 9.13
CA ILE A 148 1.78 -17.27 10.27
C ILE A 148 0.46 -17.43 11.03
N CYS A 149 -0.18 -16.33 11.43
CA CYS A 149 -1.44 -16.38 12.15
C CYS A 149 -2.50 -15.44 11.54
N PRO A 150 -3.78 -15.82 11.57
CA PRO A 150 -4.82 -15.04 10.93
C PRO A 150 -5.10 -13.68 11.61
N GLN A 151 -4.69 -13.51 12.88
CA GLN A 151 -4.90 -12.27 13.63
C GLN A 151 -4.19 -11.07 12.98
N LEU A 152 -3.12 -11.32 12.21
CA LEU A 152 -2.45 -10.25 11.45
C LEU A 152 -3.38 -9.57 10.42
N LEU A 153 -4.46 -10.24 9.99
CA LEU A 153 -5.40 -9.70 9.01
C LEU A 153 -6.27 -8.59 9.60
N ASP A 154 -6.58 -8.66 10.90
CA ASP A 154 -7.27 -7.59 11.61
C ASP A 154 -6.36 -6.36 11.77
N GLU A 155 -5.06 -6.57 12.06
CA GLU A 155 -4.07 -5.50 12.10
C GLU A 155 -3.90 -4.85 10.72
N ALA A 156 -3.91 -5.65 9.66
CA ALA A 156 -3.84 -5.15 8.28
C ALA A 156 -4.99 -4.20 7.96
N ILE A 157 -6.23 -4.68 8.07
CA ILE A 157 -7.41 -3.88 7.72
C ILE A 157 -7.56 -2.68 8.67
N GLY A 158 -7.26 -2.87 9.95
CA GLY A 158 -7.30 -1.81 10.98
C GLY A 158 -6.31 -0.67 10.73
N SER A 159 -5.20 -0.93 10.05
CA SER A 159 -4.19 0.06 9.66
C SER A 159 -4.41 0.67 8.27
N GLY A 160 -5.39 0.19 7.49
CA GLY A 160 -5.69 0.69 6.14
C GLY A 160 -5.09 -0.15 5.01
N VAL A 161 -4.50 -1.31 5.30
CA VAL A 161 -4.10 -2.29 4.28
C VAL A 161 -5.33 -3.06 3.82
N THR A 162 -5.58 -3.11 2.53
CA THR A 162 -6.76 -3.78 1.93
C THR A 162 -6.39 -4.92 1.00
N THR A 163 -5.11 -5.03 0.65
CA THR A 163 -4.59 -6.07 -0.25
C THR A 163 -3.27 -6.62 0.26
N ILE A 164 -3.13 -7.93 0.26
CA ILE A 164 -1.93 -8.64 0.72
C ILE A 164 -1.38 -9.50 -0.42
N VAL A 165 -0.09 -9.35 -0.68
CA VAL A 165 0.70 -10.28 -1.49
C VAL A 165 1.69 -10.98 -0.56
N GLY A 166 1.66 -12.30 -0.54
CA GLY A 166 2.53 -13.04 0.37
C GLY A 166 2.30 -14.54 0.34
N GLY A 167 2.80 -15.21 1.37
CA GLY A 167 2.65 -16.66 1.48
C GLY A 167 2.79 -17.17 2.89
N GLY A 168 2.34 -18.37 3.11
CA GLY A 168 2.42 -19.05 4.38
C GLY A 168 1.18 -19.87 4.69
N THR A 169 1.32 -20.80 5.63
CA THR A 169 0.27 -21.72 6.08
C THR A 169 0.33 -21.95 7.60
N GLY A 170 0.74 -20.94 8.35
CA GLY A 170 1.02 -21.12 9.77
C GLY A 170 2.52 -21.22 10.07
N PRO A 171 2.94 -21.65 11.27
CA PRO A 171 4.34 -21.70 11.68
C PRO A 171 5.08 -22.90 11.05
N VAL A 172 5.28 -22.86 9.73
CA VAL A 172 5.98 -23.87 8.93
C VAL A 172 7.05 -23.23 8.04
N GLU A 173 8.01 -23.99 7.57
CA GLU A 173 9.18 -23.48 6.84
C GLU A 173 8.81 -22.71 5.56
N GLY A 174 7.79 -23.15 4.81
CA GLY A 174 7.29 -22.41 3.65
C GLY A 174 6.84 -21.00 3.99
N THR A 175 6.25 -20.81 5.17
CA THR A 175 5.84 -19.49 5.66
C THR A 175 7.04 -18.60 5.97
N LYS A 176 8.12 -19.12 6.53
CA LYS A 176 9.35 -18.36 6.76
C LYS A 176 9.93 -17.82 5.46
N ALA A 177 9.79 -18.59 4.39
CA ALA A 177 10.21 -18.19 3.04
C ALA A 177 9.11 -17.45 2.23
N THR A 178 8.05 -16.98 2.84
CA THR A 178 6.92 -16.27 2.20
C THR A 178 6.23 -17.09 1.09
N THR A 179 6.14 -18.40 1.24
CA THR A 179 5.54 -19.29 0.21
C THR A 179 4.37 -20.08 0.74
N VAL A 180 3.38 -20.33 -0.13
CA VAL A 180 2.41 -21.42 0.02
C VAL A 180 2.87 -22.56 -0.87
N THR A 181 3.46 -23.60 -0.25
CA THR A 181 4.11 -24.66 -1.00
C THR A 181 3.14 -25.76 -1.39
N GLY A 182 2.98 -25.96 -2.70
CA GLY A 182 2.22 -27.06 -3.27
C GLY A 182 0.71 -26.82 -3.40
N THR A 183 0.10 -27.62 -4.25
CA THR A 183 -1.29 -27.46 -4.72
C THR A 183 -2.33 -27.62 -3.62
N TRP A 184 -2.10 -28.56 -2.70
CA TRP A 184 -3.04 -28.82 -1.61
C TRP A 184 -3.13 -27.63 -0.64
N TYR A 185 -1.98 -27.07 -0.24
CA TYR A 185 -1.93 -25.93 0.68
C TYR A 185 -2.46 -24.65 0.04
N LEU A 186 -2.18 -24.41 -1.25
CA LEU A 186 -2.74 -23.28 -1.99
C LEU A 186 -4.28 -23.29 -1.94
N ALA A 187 -4.89 -24.48 -2.21
CA ALA A 187 -6.34 -24.61 -2.13
C ALA A 187 -6.86 -24.32 -0.71
N ARG A 188 -6.23 -24.89 0.33
CA ARG A 188 -6.66 -24.67 1.73
C ARG A 188 -6.50 -23.22 2.16
N MET A 189 -5.46 -22.54 1.73
CA MET A 189 -5.25 -21.13 2.06
C MET A 189 -6.27 -20.24 1.35
N LEU A 190 -6.53 -20.41 0.06
CA LEU A 190 -7.55 -19.66 -0.64
C LEU A 190 -8.93 -19.81 0.04
N GLU A 191 -9.31 -21.03 0.44
CA GLU A 191 -10.55 -21.29 1.17
C GLU A 191 -10.56 -20.64 2.57
N SER A 192 -9.43 -20.70 3.30
CA SER A 192 -9.31 -20.09 4.64
C SER A 192 -9.42 -18.58 4.60
N LEU A 193 -8.84 -17.95 3.59
CA LEU A 193 -8.80 -16.50 3.43
C LEU A 193 -10.11 -15.91 2.88
N ASP A 194 -11.04 -16.73 2.45
CA ASP A 194 -12.32 -16.31 1.88
C ASP A 194 -13.19 -15.50 2.87
N ALA A 195 -12.99 -15.70 4.16
CA ALA A 195 -13.77 -15.05 5.21
C ALA A 195 -13.29 -13.65 5.62
N TYR A 196 -12.12 -13.19 5.14
CA TYR A 196 -11.51 -11.94 5.59
C TYR A 196 -11.71 -10.78 4.62
N PRO A 197 -11.92 -9.52 5.08
CA PRO A 197 -12.21 -8.38 4.22
C PRO A 197 -10.94 -7.77 3.59
N LEU A 198 -10.16 -8.59 2.91
CA LEU A 198 -8.90 -8.22 2.27
C LEU A 198 -8.81 -8.93 0.91
N ASN A 199 -8.14 -8.34 -0.06
CA ASN A 199 -7.74 -9.06 -1.27
C ASN A 199 -6.45 -9.82 -1.01
N PHE A 200 -6.27 -10.96 -1.67
CA PHE A 200 -5.08 -11.80 -1.51
C PHE A 200 -4.49 -12.21 -2.84
N ALA A 201 -3.16 -12.20 -2.90
CA ALA A 201 -2.33 -12.76 -3.96
C ALA A 201 -1.30 -13.68 -3.33
N LEU A 202 -1.50 -15.00 -3.42
CA LEU A 202 -0.62 -15.99 -2.78
C LEU A 202 0.56 -16.33 -3.68
N LEU A 203 1.76 -16.40 -3.09
CA LEU A 203 3.00 -16.75 -3.79
C LEU A 203 3.33 -18.23 -3.60
N GLY A 204 3.56 -18.92 -4.71
CA GLY A 204 4.08 -20.28 -4.72
C GLY A 204 5.60 -20.33 -4.50
N LYS A 205 6.14 -21.50 -4.18
CA LYS A 205 7.58 -21.74 -4.05
C LYS A 205 8.25 -21.74 -5.42
N GLY A 206 9.13 -20.76 -5.66
CA GLY A 206 9.87 -20.61 -6.91
C GLY A 206 11.16 -21.45 -6.98
N ASN A 207 11.69 -21.91 -5.85
CA ASN A 207 12.98 -22.60 -5.75
C ASN A 207 12.91 -24.05 -6.26
N THR A 208 12.92 -24.21 -7.57
CA THR A 208 13.05 -25.48 -8.27
C THR A 208 13.46 -25.25 -9.72
N VAL A 209 14.09 -26.25 -10.32
CA VAL A 209 14.36 -26.32 -11.76
C VAL A 209 13.31 -27.16 -12.50
N SER A 210 12.27 -27.64 -11.79
CA SER A 210 11.16 -28.38 -12.38
C SER A 210 10.11 -27.43 -12.92
N GLU A 211 10.04 -27.29 -14.22
CA GLU A 211 9.02 -26.48 -14.91
C GLU A 211 7.61 -26.92 -14.53
N GLU A 212 7.31 -28.24 -14.55
CA GLU A 212 5.99 -28.76 -14.19
C GLU A 212 5.66 -28.48 -12.73
N GLY A 213 6.64 -28.57 -11.80
CA GLY A 213 6.43 -28.22 -10.39
C GLY A 213 6.08 -26.75 -10.16
N LEU A 214 6.52 -25.85 -11.03
CA LEU A 214 6.12 -24.43 -11.03
C LEU A 214 4.71 -24.27 -11.62
N LEU A 215 4.43 -24.90 -12.77
CA LEU A 215 3.13 -24.81 -13.44
C LEU A 215 1.98 -25.41 -12.61
N GLU A 216 2.23 -26.48 -11.87
CA GLU A 216 1.25 -27.05 -10.93
C GLU A 216 0.78 -26.04 -9.89
N GLN A 217 1.69 -25.24 -9.31
CA GLN A 217 1.35 -24.24 -8.32
C GLN A 217 0.55 -23.08 -8.95
N LEU A 218 0.90 -22.65 -10.15
CA LEU A 218 0.12 -21.64 -10.87
C LEU A 218 -1.31 -22.11 -11.13
N ARG A 219 -1.49 -23.34 -11.64
CA ARG A 219 -2.83 -23.94 -11.87
C ARG A 219 -3.63 -24.12 -10.58
N ALA A 220 -2.95 -24.19 -9.43
CA ALA A 220 -3.57 -24.33 -8.11
C ALA A 220 -3.93 -22.99 -7.46
N GLY A 221 -3.59 -21.84 -8.08
CA GLY A 221 -4.00 -20.53 -7.63
C GLY A 221 -2.88 -19.64 -7.09
N ALA A 222 -1.61 -20.00 -7.22
CA ALA A 222 -0.53 -19.06 -6.98
C ALA A 222 -0.63 -17.91 -7.98
N SER A 223 -0.48 -16.67 -7.50
CA SER A 223 -0.47 -15.45 -8.33
C SER A 223 0.90 -15.15 -8.93
N GLY A 224 1.93 -15.79 -8.42
CA GLY A 224 3.32 -15.63 -8.77
C GLY A 224 4.20 -16.51 -7.90
N PHE A 225 5.50 -16.24 -7.92
CA PHE A 225 6.48 -17.05 -7.19
C PHE A 225 7.30 -16.22 -6.20
N LYS A 226 7.76 -16.89 -5.14
CA LYS A 226 8.81 -16.41 -4.26
C LYS A 226 10.03 -17.31 -4.35
N LEU A 227 11.18 -16.70 -4.57
CA LEU A 227 12.50 -17.27 -4.41
C LEU A 227 13.07 -16.84 -3.04
N HIS A 228 13.58 -17.79 -2.26
CA HIS A 228 14.17 -17.53 -0.95
C HIS A 228 15.41 -18.40 -0.75
N GLU A 229 16.47 -17.83 -0.14
CA GLU A 229 17.73 -18.52 0.08
C GLU A 229 17.59 -19.83 0.86
N ASP A 230 16.71 -19.90 1.87
CA ASP A 230 16.45 -21.10 2.65
C ASP A 230 16.06 -22.32 1.79
N TRP A 231 15.50 -22.07 0.61
CA TRP A 231 15.19 -23.08 -0.41
C TRP A 231 16.26 -23.20 -1.51
N GLY A 232 17.33 -22.40 -1.43
CA GLY A 232 18.41 -22.34 -2.44
C GLY A 232 18.08 -21.43 -3.62
N THR A 233 18.47 -20.15 -3.55
CA THR A 233 18.36 -19.18 -4.67
C THR A 233 19.57 -19.27 -5.61
N THR A 234 19.78 -20.45 -6.17
CA THR A 234 20.87 -20.66 -7.14
C THR A 234 20.56 -20.00 -8.49
N PRO A 235 21.56 -19.63 -9.29
CA PRO A 235 21.34 -19.10 -10.64
C PRO A 235 20.40 -19.96 -11.50
N ALA A 236 20.50 -21.29 -11.39
CA ALA A 236 19.65 -22.22 -12.13
C ALA A 236 18.17 -22.14 -11.66
N ALA A 237 17.92 -22.04 -10.34
CA ALA A 237 16.56 -21.89 -9.82
C ALA A 237 15.96 -20.53 -10.21
N ILE A 238 16.74 -19.44 -10.18
CA ILE A 238 16.33 -18.12 -10.62
C ILE A 238 15.94 -18.14 -12.11
N ASP A 239 16.79 -18.72 -12.95
CA ASP A 239 16.57 -18.80 -14.39
C ASP A 239 15.32 -19.62 -14.74
N ALA A 240 15.17 -20.81 -14.16
CA ALA A 240 14.00 -21.68 -14.37
C ALA A 240 12.69 -21.00 -13.93
N CYS A 241 12.69 -20.39 -12.74
CA CYS A 241 11.52 -19.68 -12.20
C CYS A 241 11.11 -18.49 -13.07
N LEU A 242 12.07 -17.67 -13.51
CA LEU A 242 11.82 -16.53 -14.37
C LEU A 242 11.35 -16.95 -15.76
N SER A 243 11.87 -18.04 -16.32
CA SER A 243 11.46 -18.55 -17.63
C SER A 243 10.00 -19.01 -17.62
N VAL A 244 9.56 -19.71 -16.55
CA VAL A 244 8.15 -20.08 -16.38
C VAL A 244 7.28 -18.85 -16.13
N ALA A 245 7.77 -17.90 -15.32
CA ALA A 245 7.03 -16.67 -15.03
C ALA A 245 6.82 -15.80 -16.27
N ASP A 246 7.82 -15.71 -17.15
CA ASP A 246 7.71 -15.00 -18.43
C ASP A 246 6.64 -15.61 -19.33
N ALA A 247 6.63 -16.94 -19.42
CA ALA A 247 5.63 -17.67 -20.21
C ALA A 247 4.21 -17.59 -19.63
N ALA A 248 4.11 -17.55 -18.29
CA ALA A 248 2.82 -17.56 -17.57
C ALA A 248 2.27 -16.15 -17.26
N GLY A 249 3.03 -15.08 -17.50
CA GLY A 249 2.61 -13.70 -17.25
C GLY A 249 2.49 -13.34 -15.76
N VAL A 250 3.34 -13.91 -14.88
CA VAL A 250 3.27 -13.72 -13.43
C VAL A 250 4.53 -13.09 -12.85
N GLN A 251 4.47 -12.55 -11.62
CA GLN A 251 5.63 -11.96 -10.95
C GLN A 251 6.47 -13.02 -10.24
N VAL A 252 7.78 -12.74 -10.17
CA VAL A 252 8.72 -13.43 -9.29
C VAL A 252 9.24 -12.42 -8.26
N THR A 253 9.14 -12.78 -6.98
CA THR A 253 9.76 -12.03 -5.89
C THR A 253 10.98 -12.79 -5.37
N ILE A 254 11.99 -12.07 -4.91
CA ILE A 254 13.23 -12.70 -4.45
C ILE A 254 13.74 -12.12 -3.13
N HIS A 255 14.04 -13.01 -2.19
CA HIS A 255 14.99 -12.82 -1.12
C HIS A 255 16.32 -13.40 -1.63
N THR A 256 17.30 -12.57 -1.89
CA THR A 256 18.56 -13.00 -2.50
C THR A 256 19.46 -13.69 -1.48
N ASP A 257 20.49 -14.39 -1.95
CA ASP A 257 21.38 -15.23 -1.17
C ASP A 257 22.25 -14.40 -0.18
N THR A 258 21.81 -14.33 1.07
CA THR A 258 22.46 -13.57 2.14
C THR A 258 23.87 -14.09 2.46
N LEU A 259 24.08 -15.40 2.34
CA LEU A 259 25.34 -16.08 2.64
C LEU A 259 26.32 -16.05 1.47
N ASN A 260 25.89 -15.60 0.29
CA ASN A 260 26.65 -15.68 -0.95
C ASN A 260 27.11 -17.14 -1.29
N GLU A 261 26.29 -18.14 -0.93
CA GLU A 261 26.60 -19.55 -1.13
C GLU A 261 26.65 -19.94 -2.63
N ALA A 262 25.75 -19.34 -3.43
CA ALA A 262 25.63 -19.60 -4.86
C ALA A 262 26.35 -18.53 -5.72
N GLY A 263 27.04 -17.59 -5.10
CA GLY A 263 27.73 -16.47 -5.72
C GLY A 263 27.32 -15.12 -5.13
N PHE A 264 27.97 -14.06 -5.58
CA PHE A 264 27.68 -12.68 -5.18
C PHE A 264 26.53 -12.07 -5.99
N VAL A 265 26.22 -10.81 -5.73
CA VAL A 265 25.11 -10.08 -6.39
C VAL A 265 25.20 -10.13 -7.91
N GLU A 266 26.39 -10.13 -8.47
CA GLU A 266 26.63 -10.23 -9.92
C GLU A 266 26.12 -11.55 -10.50
N SER A 267 26.28 -12.66 -9.79
CA SER A 267 25.77 -13.98 -10.22
C SER A 267 24.24 -14.01 -10.27
N THR A 268 23.60 -13.43 -9.26
CA THR A 268 22.13 -13.26 -9.22
C THR A 268 21.65 -12.33 -10.34
N LEU A 269 22.29 -11.18 -10.52
CA LEU A 269 21.95 -10.24 -11.61
C LEU A 269 22.16 -10.87 -12.99
N ALA A 270 23.20 -11.66 -13.18
CA ALA A 270 23.42 -12.40 -14.42
C ALA A 270 22.33 -13.44 -14.69
N ALA A 271 21.85 -14.14 -13.65
CA ALA A 271 20.75 -15.09 -13.76
C ALA A 271 19.39 -14.39 -14.03
N ILE A 272 19.17 -13.20 -13.48
CA ILE A 272 18.00 -12.38 -13.77
C ILE A 272 18.02 -11.89 -15.21
N GLY A 273 19.18 -11.42 -15.68
CA GLY A 273 19.33 -10.80 -17.00
C GLY A 273 18.53 -9.50 -17.09
N ASP A 274 17.77 -9.33 -18.16
CA ASP A 274 16.88 -8.19 -18.41
C ASP A 274 15.41 -8.45 -18.01
N ARG A 275 15.14 -9.60 -17.38
CA ARG A 275 13.77 -10.00 -16.97
C ARG A 275 13.32 -9.23 -15.74
N THR A 276 12.02 -8.94 -15.69
CA THR A 276 11.39 -8.28 -14.53
C THR A 276 11.42 -9.16 -13.30
N ILE A 277 11.83 -8.59 -12.17
CA ILE A 277 11.81 -9.23 -10.85
C ILE A 277 11.55 -8.21 -9.74
N HIS A 278 10.82 -8.61 -8.69
CA HIS A 278 10.64 -7.80 -7.49
C HIS A 278 11.64 -8.23 -6.41
N ALA A 279 12.61 -7.40 -6.07
CA ALA A 279 13.60 -7.66 -5.03
C ALA A 279 13.14 -7.11 -3.68
N TYR A 280 13.11 -7.97 -2.66
CA TYR A 280 12.74 -7.63 -1.30
C TYR A 280 13.92 -7.05 -0.52
N HIS A 281 13.63 -6.27 0.55
CA HIS A 281 14.59 -5.68 1.52
C HIS A 281 15.95 -5.33 0.89
N THR A 282 15.92 -4.51 -0.15
CA THR A 282 17.07 -4.21 -1.01
C THR A 282 18.20 -3.43 -0.33
N GLU A 283 18.00 -2.98 0.90
CA GLU A 283 19.08 -2.40 1.72
C GLU A 283 20.01 -3.46 2.33
N GLY A 284 19.53 -4.70 2.45
CA GLY A 284 20.32 -5.84 2.89
C GLY A 284 20.17 -6.24 4.35
N ALA A 285 19.58 -5.42 5.24
CA ALA A 285 19.43 -5.77 6.65
C ALA A 285 18.38 -6.86 6.88
N GLY A 286 17.30 -6.89 6.08
CA GLY A 286 16.31 -7.96 6.08
C GLY A 286 16.76 -9.24 5.40
N GLY A 287 17.95 -9.24 4.79
CA GLY A 287 18.53 -10.32 3.99
C GLY A 287 18.90 -9.87 2.59
N GLY A 288 19.78 -10.62 1.95
CA GLY A 288 20.28 -10.35 0.61
C GLY A 288 21.80 -10.23 0.54
N HIS A 289 22.33 -10.30 -0.66
CA HIS A 289 23.77 -10.30 -0.89
C HIS A 289 24.51 -9.22 -0.12
N ALA A 290 25.48 -9.62 0.69
CA ALA A 290 26.37 -8.70 1.35
C ALA A 290 27.66 -8.51 0.47
N PRO A 291 28.20 -7.29 0.45
CA PRO A 291 27.73 -6.10 1.19
C PRO A 291 26.78 -5.19 0.40
N ASP A 292 26.38 -5.55 -0.82
CA ASP A 292 26.04 -4.58 -1.84
C ASP A 292 24.73 -4.85 -2.60
N ILE A 293 23.80 -5.64 -2.03
CA ILE A 293 22.46 -5.87 -2.63
C ILE A 293 21.75 -4.54 -2.97
N ILE A 294 21.99 -3.47 -2.23
CA ILE A 294 21.37 -2.15 -2.44
C ILE A 294 21.62 -1.62 -3.88
N ARG A 295 22.66 -2.10 -4.56
CA ARG A 295 22.97 -1.74 -5.95
C ARG A 295 21.86 -2.13 -6.92
N VAL A 296 21.04 -3.14 -6.60
CA VAL A 296 19.95 -3.58 -7.49
C VAL A 296 18.89 -2.49 -7.71
N ALA A 297 18.80 -1.50 -6.81
CA ALA A 297 17.93 -0.35 -6.99
C ALA A 297 18.29 0.55 -8.18
N ALA A 298 19.49 0.39 -8.76
CA ALA A 298 19.94 1.08 -9.97
C ALA A 298 19.61 0.35 -11.28
N TYR A 299 18.98 -0.83 -11.22
CA TYR A 299 18.70 -1.64 -12.43
C TYR A 299 17.27 -1.40 -12.92
N PRO A 300 17.05 -1.15 -14.23
CA PRO A 300 15.77 -0.75 -14.78
C PRO A 300 14.69 -1.85 -14.74
N ASN A 301 15.10 -3.12 -14.71
CA ASN A 301 14.22 -4.28 -14.69
C ASN A 301 13.99 -4.85 -13.28
N VAL A 302 14.73 -4.38 -12.28
CA VAL A 302 14.53 -4.78 -10.88
C VAL A 302 13.59 -3.79 -10.19
N LEU A 303 12.51 -4.29 -9.60
CA LEU A 303 11.55 -3.53 -8.82
C LEU A 303 11.92 -3.65 -7.34
N PRO A 304 12.63 -2.68 -6.75
CA PRO A 304 13.14 -2.80 -5.39
C PRO A 304 12.09 -2.42 -4.36
N SER A 305 12.06 -3.15 -3.26
CA SER A 305 11.27 -2.80 -2.08
C SER A 305 12.08 -2.83 -0.80
N SER A 306 11.60 -2.08 0.19
CA SER A 306 12.08 -2.08 1.57
C SER A 306 11.07 -2.72 2.49
N THR A 307 11.54 -3.09 3.68
CA THR A 307 10.69 -3.51 4.81
C THR A 307 10.59 -2.42 5.85
N ASN A 308 9.52 -2.42 6.64
CA ASN A 308 9.24 -1.29 7.52
C ASN A 308 10.17 -1.13 8.75
N PRO A 309 10.80 -2.18 9.33
CA PRO A 309 11.63 -2.00 10.53
C PRO A 309 12.89 -1.16 10.34
N THR A 310 13.48 -1.13 9.13
CA THR A 310 14.65 -0.30 8.83
C THR A 310 14.33 1.17 8.62
N ARG A 311 13.05 1.52 8.64
CA ARG A 311 12.52 2.80 8.20
C ARG A 311 11.92 3.64 9.33
N PRO A 312 12.26 4.93 9.40
CA PRO A 312 13.52 5.50 8.93
C PRO A 312 14.69 5.07 9.81
N HIS A 313 15.93 5.31 9.36
CA HIS A 313 17.12 5.07 10.19
C HIS A 313 17.11 5.96 11.46
N THR A 314 17.04 5.32 12.62
CA THR A 314 17.00 5.95 13.95
C THR A 314 18.11 5.42 14.85
N VAL A 315 18.30 6.05 16.00
CA VAL A 315 19.28 5.61 17.01
C VAL A 315 19.06 4.18 17.51
N ASN A 316 17.84 3.63 17.38
CA ASN A 316 17.49 2.30 17.87
C ASN A 316 17.43 1.24 16.75
N THR A 317 17.44 1.67 15.48
CA THR A 317 17.18 0.76 14.36
C THR A 317 18.19 -0.37 14.26
N LEU A 318 19.47 -0.10 14.55
CA LEU A 318 20.52 -1.12 14.49
C LEU A 318 20.30 -2.23 15.52
N ASP A 319 20.10 -1.87 16.78
CA ASP A 319 19.94 -2.83 17.87
C ASP A 319 18.64 -3.65 17.68
N GLU A 320 17.52 -2.98 17.36
CA GLU A 320 16.24 -3.65 17.10
C GLU A 320 16.37 -4.64 15.94
N HIS A 321 17.08 -4.26 14.88
CA HIS A 321 17.19 -5.11 13.70
C HIS A 321 18.16 -6.27 13.92
N LEU A 322 19.22 -6.06 14.70
CA LEU A 322 20.14 -7.10 15.11
C LEU A 322 19.41 -8.20 15.90
N ASP A 323 18.60 -7.82 16.88
CA ASP A 323 17.78 -8.77 17.66
C ASP A 323 16.82 -9.56 16.75
N MET A 324 16.15 -8.89 15.81
CA MET A 324 15.24 -9.56 14.85
C MET A 324 15.99 -10.55 13.96
N LEU A 325 17.16 -10.17 13.42
CA LEU A 325 17.97 -11.04 12.58
C LEU A 325 18.43 -12.29 13.33
N MET A 326 18.91 -12.12 14.57
CA MET A 326 19.34 -13.23 15.43
C MET A 326 18.23 -14.27 15.61
N VAL A 327 16.98 -13.80 15.83
CA VAL A 327 15.83 -14.69 16.02
C VAL A 327 15.40 -15.34 14.69
N CYS A 328 15.28 -14.58 13.63
CA CYS A 328 14.75 -15.08 12.33
C CYS A 328 15.68 -16.09 11.67
N HIS A 329 17.00 -15.91 11.82
CA HIS A 329 18.00 -16.83 11.26
C HIS A 329 18.50 -17.88 12.22
N HIS A 330 17.82 -18.07 13.38
CA HIS A 330 18.19 -19.05 14.41
C HIS A 330 19.63 -18.92 14.92
N LEU A 331 20.15 -17.69 14.96
CA LEU A 331 21.49 -17.39 15.44
C LEU A 331 21.53 -17.34 16.98
N ASN A 332 22.70 -17.60 17.54
CA ASN A 332 22.90 -17.59 19.00
C ASN A 332 23.82 -16.43 19.40
N PRO A 333 23.35 -15.45 20.18
CA PRO A 333 24.16 -14.30 20.59
C PRO A 333 25.35 -14.68 21.48
N SER A 334 25.41 -15.92 22.01
CA SER A 334 26.56 -16.44 22.77
C SER A 334 27.65 -17.03 21.87
N ILE A 335 27.41 -17.12 20.56
CA ILE A 335 28.38 -17.62 19.57
C ILE A 335 28.97 -16.42 18.83
N PRO A 336 30.29 -16.13 18.98
CA PRO A 336 30.91 -14.97 18.33
C PRO A 336 30.77 -14.94 16.81
N GLU A 337 30.80 -16.08 16.16
CA GLU A 337 30.66 -16.21 14.71
C GLU A 337 29.24 -15.84 14.24
N ASP A 338 28.22 -16.22 14.99
CA ASP A 338 26.81 -15.86 14.69
C ASP A 338 26.60 -14.36 14.86
N LEU A 339 27.16 -13.78 15.91
CA LEU A 339 27.10 -12.34 16.15
C LEU A 339 27.84 -11.57 15.05
N ALA A 340 29.05 -11.99 14.69
CA ALA A 340 29.81 -11.38 13.60
C ALA A 340 29.11 -11.48 12.26
N PHE A 341 28.42 -12.58 11.99
CA PHE A 341 27.58 -12.72 10.81
C PHE A 341 26.44 -11.69 10.81
N ALA A 342 25.69 -11.60 11.91
CA ALA A 342 24.58 -10.64 12.03
C ALA A 342 25.07 -9.19 11.86
N GLU A 343 26.14 -8.79 12.57
CA GLU A 343 26.75 -7.46 12.46
C GLU A 343 27.28 -7.16 11.05
N SER A 344 27.67 -8.18 10.28
CA SER A 344 28.11 -8.01 8.91
C SER A 344 26.98 -7.60 7.95
N ARG A 345 25.72 -7.79 8.29
CA ARG A 345 24.52 -7.50 7.49
C ARG A 345 23.87 -6.19 7.86
N ILE A 346 23.87 -5.85 9.15
CA ILE A 346 23.15 -4.68 9.69
C ILE A 346 24.11 -3.51 9.80
N ARG A 347 23.94 -2.51 8.94
CA ARG A 347 24.88 -1.40 8.80
C ARG A 347 24.15 -0.05 8.74
N PRO A 348 24.65 0.95 9.49
CA PRO A 348 24.04 2.28 9.49
C PRO A 348 24.13 2.98 8.13
N THR A 349 25.17 2.69 7.34
CA THR A 349 25.38 3.29 6.01
C THR A 349 24.34 2.86 5.01
N THR A 350 24.00 1.56 4.94
CA THR A 350 22.98 1.05 4.01
C THR A 350 21.57 1.49 4.43
N MET A 351 21.25 1.52 5.75
CA MET A 351 19.97 2.03 6.24
C MET A 351 19.78 3.52 5.95
N ALA A 352 20.84 4.33 6.13
CA ALA A 352 20.78 5.74 5.79
C ALA A 352 20.66 5.96 4.27
N ALA A 353 21.36 5.15 3.46
CA ALA A 353 21.27 5.17 2.00
C ALA A 353 19.86 4.81 1.53
N GLU A 354 19.24 3.85 2.18
CA GLU A 354 17.86 3.42 1.90
C GLU A 354 16.87 4.57 2.03
N ASP A 355 16.93 5.36 3.12
CA ASP A 355 16.09 6.54 3.32
C ASP A 355 16.24 7.54 2.15
N ILE A 356 17.48 7.81 1.73
CA ILE A 356 17.79 8.71 0.62
C ILE A 356 17.24 8.16 -0.71
N LEU A 357 17.42 6.86 -0.98
CA LEU A 357 16.93 6.21 -2.20
C LEU A 357 15.40 6.20 -2.26
N HIS A 358 14.71 6.12 -1.13
CA HIS A 358 13.26 6.34 -1.09
C HIS A 358 12.87 7.76 -1.48
N ASP A 359 13.56 8.75 -0.96
CA ASP A 359 13.25 10.16 -1.25
C ASP A 359 13.59 10.55 -2.69
N LEU A 360 14.61 9.93 -3.28
CA LEU A 360 14.94 10.05 -4.71
C LEU A 360 13.90 9.34 -5.61
N GLY A 361 13.16 8.37 -5.09
CA GLY A 361 12.29 7.50 -5.87
C GLY A 361 13.03 6.33 -6.53
N ALA A 362 14.18 5.95 -6.01
CA ALA A 362 14.96 4.81 -6.52
C ALA A 362 14.48 3.48 -5.94
N ILE A 363 14.07 3.42 -4.68
CA ILE A 363 13.36 2.27 -4.12
C ILE A 363 11.86 2.51 -4.30
N SER A 364 11.22 1.62 -5.07
CA SER A 364 9.88 1.86 -5.60
C SER A 364 8.77 1.51 -4.63
N MET A 365 8.98 0.61 -3.68
CA MET A 365 7.94 0.06 -2.82
C MET A 365 8.38 -0.06 -1.37
N ILE A 366 7.39 -0.11 -0.46
CA ILE A 366 7.56 -0.47 0.94
C ILE A 366 6.54 -1.54 1.27
N GLY A 367 7.02 -2.68 1.80
CA GLY A 367 6.21 -3.74 2.39
C GLY A 367 6.47 -3.89 3.88
N SER A 368 5.79 -4.81 4.54
CA SER A 368 5.96 -5.00 5.98
C SER A 368 7.04 -6.01 6.34
N ASP A 369 7.18 -7.08 5.60
CA ASP A 369 7.86 -8.30 6.06
C ASP A 369 7.21 -8.87 7.33
N SER A 370 5.88 -8.77 7.39
CA SER A 370 5.11 -9.06 8.60
C SER A 370 5.26 -10.49 9.04
N GLN A 371 5.47 -10.69 10.33
CA GLN A 371 5.67 -11.97 11.03
C GLN A 371 7.01 -12.70 10.70
N ALA A 372 7.90 -12.08 9.91
CA ALA A 372 9.31 -12.43 9.85
C ALA A 372 10.15 -11.34 10.52
N MET A 373 10.42 -10.23 9.83
CA MET A 373 11.23 -9.13 10.39
C MET A 373 10.50 -7.77 10.34
N GLY A 374 9.16 -7.75 10.42
CA GLY A 374 8.39 -6.53 10.37
C GLY A 374 6.95 -6.65 10.84
N ARG A 375 6.20 -5.54 10.72
CA ARG A 375 4.85 -5.40 11.27
C ARG A 375 3.92 -4.74 10.26
N ILE A 376 2.86 -5.43 9.84
CA ILE A 376 1.91 -4.93 8.83
C ILE A 376 1.22 -3.63 9.27
N GLY A 377 0.88 -3.51 10.55
CA GLY A 377 0.27 -2.31 11.13
C GLY A 377 1.15 -1.06 11.10
N GLU A 378 2.45 -1.20 10.82
CA GLU A 378 3.41 -0.08 10.78
C GLU A 378 3.82 0.34 9.36
N THR A 379 3.38 -0.34 8.32
CA THR A 379 3.81 -0.07 6.94
C THR A 379 3.53 1.39 6.55
N ILE A 380 2.33 1.87 6.80
CA ILE A 380 1.92 3.24 6.47
C ILE A 380 2.64 4.25 7.38
N ILE A 381 2.66 4.00 8.69
CA ILE A 381 3.32 4.90 9.67
C ILE A 381 4.79 5.11 9.31
N ARG A 382 5.55 4.03 9.11
CA ARG A 382 6.98 4.08 8.81
C ARG A 382 7.26 4.78 7.48
N THR A 383 6.38 4.62 6.51
CA THR A 383 6.47 5.35 5.24
C THR A 383 6.42 6.86 5.45
N TRP A 384 5.47 7.35 6.24
CA TRP A 384 5.31 8.79 6.49
C TRP A 384 6.35 9.35 7.47
N GLN A 385 6.82 8.55 8.42
CA GLN A 385 7.98 8.91 9.25
C GLN A 385 9.23 9.09 8.40
N THR A 386 9.47 8.20 7.41
CA THR A 386 10.58 8.33 6.47
C THR A 386 10.44 9.62 5.63
N ALA A 387 9.26 9.90 5.10
CA ALA A 387 9.00 11.13 4.35
C ALA A 387 9.28 12.40 5.18
N HIS A 388 8.89 12.41 6.45
CA HIS A 388 9.17 13.50 7.38
C HIS A 388 10.68 13.67 7.63
N VAL A 389 11.40 12.59 7.95
CA VAL A 389 12.85 12.63 8.18
C VAL A 389 13.59 13.12 6.93
N MET A 390 13.17 12.66 5.76
CA MET A 390 13.76 13.10 4.49
C MET A 390 13.47 14.56 4.19
N LYS A 391 12.28 15.08 4.51
CA LYS A 391 12.02 16.52 4.42
C LYS A 391 12.93 17.33 5.34
N ALA A 392 13.08 16.90 6.58
CA ALA A 392 13.95 17.58 7.55
C ALA A 392 15.42 17.64 7.09
N ARG A 393 15.91 16.57 6.45
CA ARG A 393 17.31 16.45 6.00
C ARG A 393 17.58 17.06 4.63
N ARG A 394 16.66 16.90 3.69
CA ARG A 394 16.87 17.22 2.27
C ARG A 394 16.04 18.43 1.79
N GLY A 395 15.21 19.01 2.67
CA GLY A 395 14.31 20.10 2.30
C GLY A 395 13.12 19.66 1.43
N SER A 396 12.46 20.62 0.79
CA SER A 396 11.33 20.37 -0.11
C SER A 396 11.81 19.83 -1.46
N LEU A 397 11.06 18.88 -2.06
CA LEU A 397 11.36 18.30 -3.37
C LEU A 397 10.93 19.21 -4.55
N GLY A 398 10.96 20.50 -4.41
CA GLY A 398 10.59 21.44 -5.47
C GLY A 398 9.11 21.31 -5.88
N GLY A 399 8.27 22.25 -5.50
CA GLY A 399 6.89 22.31 -5.94
C GLY A 399 6.73 23.25 -7.13
N SER A 400 5.92 22.88 -8.10
CA SER A 400 5.56 23.71 -9.25
C SER A 400 4.85 25.04 -8.89
N LEU A 401 4.58 25.28 -7.61
CA LEU A 401 3.92 26.47 -7.09
C LEU A 401 4.75 27.26 -6.07
N GLY A 402 6.05 26.95 -5.92
CA GLY A 402 7.00 27.79 -5.15
C GLY A 402 6.69 27.96 -3.67
N GLY A 403 5.94 27.04 -3.05
CA GLY A 403 5.54 27.09 -1.66
C GLY A 403 6.11 25.94 -0.81
N PRO A 404 5.90 25.95 0.51
CA PRO A 404 6.34 24.88 1.41
C PRO A 404 5.47 23.61 1.34
N ALA A 405 4.63 23.45 0.33
CA ALA A 405 3.82 22.24 0.13
C ALA A 405 4.65 21.06 -0.37
N ASP A 406 4.34 19.87 0.14
CA ASP A 406 5.08 18.65 -0.13
C ASP A 406 4.35 17.70 -1.08
N ASN A 407 3.51 18.21 -1.99
CA ASN A 407 2.68 17.39 -2.87
C ASN A 407 3.47 16.34 -3.66
N LEU A 408 4.64 16.70 -4.21
CA LEU A 408 5.46 15.74 -4.95
C LEU A 408 5.94 14.59 -4.02
N ARG A 409 6.43 14.93 -2.82
CA ARG A 409 6.86 13.93 -1.84
C ARG A 409 5.68 13.09 -1.38
N ALA A 410 4.54 13.71 -1.04
CA ALA A 410 3.34 12.98 -0.62
C ALA A 410 2.83 11.99 -1.69
N ARG A 411 2.76 12.42 -2.95
CA ARG A 411 2.39 11.57 -4.09
C ARG A 411 3.39 10.44 -4.34
N ARG A 412 4.70 10.70 -4.17
CA ARG A 412 5.75 9.69 -4.27
C ARG A 412 5.62 8.63 -3.19
N TYR A 413 5.40 9.06 -1.94
CA TYR A 413 5.37 8.13 -0.80
C TYR A 413 4.05 7.35 -0.71
N ILE A 414 2.90 7.94 -1.07
CA ILE A 414 1.64 7.18 -1.15
C ILE A 414 1.73 6.08 -2.23
N ALA A 415 2.36 6.35 -3.36
CA ALA A 415 2.52 5.39 -4.44
C ALA A 415 3.29 4.12 -4.03
N LYS A 416 4.21 4.22 -3.06
CA LYS A 416 5.08 3.10 -2.63
C LYS A 416 4.35 1.93 -1.98
N TYR A 417 3.20 2.19 -1.38
CA TYR A 417 2.39 1.15 -0.75
C TYR A 417 0.97 1.06 -1.32
N THR A 418 0.72 1.71 -2.45
CA THR A 418 -0.56 1.66 -3.16
C THR A 418 -0.36 1.20 -4.60
N ILE A 419 -0.15 2.12 -5.54
CA ILE A 419 -0.10 1.81 -6.98
C ILE A 419 1.17 1.06 -7.40
N CYS A 420 2.34 1.35 -6.82
CA CYS A 420 3.58 0.68 -7.23
C CYS A 420 3.55 -0.84 -6.96
N PRO A 421 3.20 -1.33 -5.76
CA PRO A 421 3.05 -2.77 -5.54
C PRO A 421 1.89 -3.38 -6.35
N ALA A 422 0.81 -2.64 -6.62
CA ALA A 422 -0.26 -3.11 -7.50
C ALA A 422 0.26 -3.36 -8.92
N ILE A 423 1.01 -2.43 -9.50
CA ILE A 423 1.65 -2.59 -10.82
C ILE A 423 2.67 -3.73 -10.80
N ALA A 424 3.52 -3.79 -9.77
CA ALA A 424 4.55 -4.82 -9.66
C ALA A 424 3.97 -6.25 -9.70
N HIS A 425 2.77 -6.44 -9.19
CA HIS A 425 2.09 -7.73 -9.10
C HIS A 425 0.92 -7.91 -10.07
N GLY A 426 0.67 -6.94 -10.96
CA GLY A 426 -0.39 -7.03 -11.97
C GLY A 426 -1.81 -6.95 -11.39
N LEU A 427 -1.99 -6.12 -10.36
CA LEU A 427 -3.26 -5.93 -9.63
C LEU A 427 -3.89 -4.56 -9.94
N GLU A 428 -3.20 -3.70 -10.67
CA GLU A 428 -3.54 -2.29 -10.84
C GLU A 428 -4.85 -2.04 -11.58
N ALA A 429 -5.38 -3.02 -12.28
CA ALA A 429 -6.72 -2.92 -12.90
C ALA A 429 -7.85 -2.84 -11.85
N ASP A 430 -7.62 -3.43 -10.67
CA ASP A 430 -8.63 -3.52 -9.62
C ASP A 430 -8.32 -2.68 -8.38
N VAL A 431 -7.04 -2.47 -8.02
CA VAL A 431 -6.63 -1.83 -6.75
C VAL A 431 -5.48 -0.84 -6.94
N GLY A 432 -5.08 -0.15 -5.88
CA GLY A 432 -3.85 0.66 -5.79
C GLY A 432 -4.03 2.14 -6.07
N SER A 433 -5.19 2.62 -6.49
CA SER A 433 -5.46 4.06 -6.64
C SER A 433 -6.95 4.37 -6.58
N VAL A 434 -7.27 5.65 -6.31
CA VAL A 434 -8.65 6.17 -6.35
C VAL A 434 -8.96 6.58 -7.78
N GLU A 435 -9.45 5.65 -8.59
CA GLU A 435 -9.74 5.87 -10.01
C GLU A 435 -11.01 5.14 -10.45
N PRO A 436 -11.79 5.69 -11.40
CA PRO A 436 -12.97 5.02 -11.92
C PRO A 436 -12.67 3.62 -12.46
N GLY A 437 -13.53 2.66 -12.13
CA GLY A 437 -13.41 1.26 -12.51
C GLY A 437 -12.71 0.37 -11.48
N LYS A 438 -11.88 0.91 -10.59
CA LYS A 438 -11.21 0.15 -9.54
C LYS A 438 -12.13 -0.14 -8.36
N LEU A 439 -11.80 -1.18 -7.58
CA LEU A 439 -12.53 -1.48 -6.34
C LEU A 439 -12.53 -0.26 -5.41
N ALA A 440 -13.66 -0.01 -4.79
CA ALA A 440 -13.78 1.01 -3.77
C ALA A 440 -13.18 0.51 -2.43
N ASP A 441 -11.92 0.11 -2.49
CA ASP A 441 -11.06 -0.22 -1.36
C ASP A 441 -10.38 1.08 -0.92
N LEU A 442 -11.02 1.79 -0.02
CA LEU A 442 -10.69 3.18 0.28
C LEU A 442 -10.50 3.37 1.80
N VAL A 443 -9.63 4.30 2.16
CA VAL A 443 -9.36 4.65 3.56
C VAL A 443 -9.64 6.13 3.77
N LEU A 444 -10.47 6.43 4.76
CA LEU A 444 -10.78 7.79 5.18
C LEU A 444 -10.01 8.10 6.47
N TRP A 445 -9.33 9.25 6.48
CA TRP A 445 -8.45 9.68 7.56
C TRP A 445 -8.88 11.02 8.13
N ASP A 446 -8.89 11.15 9.44
CA ASP A 446 -8.77 12.45 10.06
C ASP A 446 -7.34 12.97 9.83
N PRO A 447 -7.14 14.20 9.32
CA PRO A 447 -5.79 14.73 9.09
C PRO A 447 -4.87 14.67 10.30
N ALA A 448 -5.41 14.83 11.52
CA ALA A 448 -4.65 14.74 12.76
C ALA A 448 -4.12 13.33 13.05
N PHE A 449 -4.74 12.29 12.50
CA PHE A 449 -4.38 10.88 12.66
C PHE A 449 -3.97 10.22 11.35
N PHE A 450 -3.70 11.03 10.32
CA PHE A 450 -3.32 10.54 9.01
C PHE A 450 -2.14 9.55 9.08
N GLY A 451 -2.31 8.39 8.45
CA GLY A 451 -1.30 7.34 8.39
C GLY A 451 -1.11 6.54 9.68
N VAL A 452 -1.75 6.93 10.78
CA VAL A 452 -1.64 6.25 12.09
C VAL A 452 -2.88 5.42 12.38
N LYS A 453 -4.06 6.05 12.22
CA LYS A 453 -5.33 5.45 12.62
C LYS A 453 -6.42 5.87 11.61
N PRO A 454 -6.85 4.95 10.73
CA PRO A 454 -8.00 5.21 9.86
C PRO A 454 -9.24 5.61 10.65
N ASP A 455 -9.98 6.58 10.16
CA ASP A 455 -11.34 6.87 10.65
C ASP A 455 -12.27 5.71 10.28
N LEU A 456 -12.18 5.29 9.00
CA LEU A 456 -12.82 4.07 8.51
C LEU A 456 -12.10 3.50 7.27
N VAL A 457 -12.34 2.21 7.03
CA VAL A 457 -11.86 1.48 5.84
C VAL A 457 -13.05 0.89 5.10
N LEU A 458 -13.14 1.19 3.82
CA LEU A 458 -14.11 0.60 2.89
C LEU A 458 -13.50 -0.57 2.14
N LYS A 459 -14.24 -1.66 2.02
CA LYS A 459 -13.93 -2.78 1.13
C LYS A 459 -15.04 -2.93 0.10
N GLY A 460 -14.69 -2.76 -1.18
CA GLY A 460 -15.69 -2.78 -2.24
C GLY A 460 -16.88 -1.86 -1.92
N GLY A 461 -16.63 -0.67 -1.39
CA GLY A 461 -17.65 0.32 -1.05
C GLY A 461 -18.45 0.05 0.23
N VAL A 462 -18.20 -1.03 0.96
CA VAL A 462 -18.87 -1.32 2.25
C VAL A 462 -17.91 -1.05 3.39
N VAL A 463 -18.38 -0.41 4.47
CA VAL A 463 -17.55 -0.13 5.66
C VAL A 463 -17.17 -1.46 6.33
N ALA A 464 -15.89 -1.81 6.24
CA ALA A 464 -15.33 -3.03 6.81
C ALA A 464 -14.71 -2.80 8.19
N TRP A 465 -14.13 -1.62 8.44
CA TRP A 465 -13.47 -1.27 9.70
C TRP A 465 -13.68 0.19 10.03
N ALA A 466 -13.92 0.52 11.30
CA ALA A 466 -14.09 1.92 11.72
C ALA A 466 -13.75 2.12 13.19
N GLN A 467 -13.43 3.36 13.55
CA GLN A 467 -13.31 3.78 14.94
C GLN A 467 -14.70 3.78 15.59
N MET A 468 -14.86 3.05 16.68
CA MET A 468 -16.15 2.90 17.37
C MET A 468 -15.94 2.85 18.88
N GLY A 469 -16.75 3.59 19.61
CA GLY A 469 -16.83 3.55 21.07
C GLY A 469 -17.48 2.28 21.59
N ASP A 470 -18.00 2.34 22.83
CA ASP A 470 -18.74 1.22 23.41
C ASP A 470 -19.97 0.90 22.57
N ALA A 471 -20.07 -0.32 22.08
CA ALA A 471 -21.17 -0.79 21.24
C ALA A 471 -22.54 -0.82 21.97
N ASN A 472 -22.55 -0.84 23.30
CA ASN A 472 -23.75 -0.78 24.10
C ASN A 472 -24.14 0.64 24.55
N ALA A 473 -23.35 1.66 24.15
CA ALA A 473 -23.66 3.04 24.49
C ALA A 473 -24.79 3.59 23.61
N SER A 474 -25.48 4.63 24.13
CA SER A 474 -26.56 5.28 23.40
C SER A 474 -26.13 6.08 22.18
N ILE A 475 -24.82 6.36 22.04
CA ILE A 475 -24.19 7.01 20.89
C ILE A 475 -22.83 6.34 20.61
N PRO A 476 -22.27 6.45 19.40
CA PRO A 476 -21.06 5.70 19.02
C PRO A 476 -19.73 6.28 19.54
N THR A 477 -19.75 7.38 20.29
CA THR A 477 -18.55 8.13 20.67
C THR A 477 -17.97 7.92 22.07
N PRO A 478 -18.63 7.24 23.06
CA PRO A 478 -18.03 7.05 24.38
C PRO A 478 -16.73 6.25 24.35
N GLN A 479 -15.77 6.68 25.16
CA GLN A 479 -14.50 6.00 25.34
C GLN A 479 -14.67 4.62 26.04
N PRO A 480 -13.82 3.62 25.74
CA PRO A 480 -12.72 3.70 24.77
C PRO A 480 -13.20 3.58 23.32
N VAL A 481 -12.76 4.49 22.46
CA VAL A 481 -12.94 4.36 21.01
C VAL A 481 -11.83 3.47 20.46
N LEU A 482 -12.20 2.37 19.81
CA LEU A 482 -11.28 1.37 19.29
C LEU A 482 -11.58 1.10 17.81
N PRO A 483 -10.56 0.71 17.01
CA PRO A 483 -10.80 0.18 15.68
C PRO A 483 -11.56 -1.15 15.79
N ARG A 484 -12.70 -1.25 15.10
CA ARG A 484 -13.59 -2.42 15.20
C ARG A 484 -14.04 -2.90 13.82
N PRO A 485 -14.27 -4.22 13.65
CA PRO A 485 -14.92 -4.75 12.46
C PRO A 485 -16.36 -4.25 12.35
N MET A 486 -16.76 -3.88 11.12
CA MET A 486 -18.10 -3.45 10.75
C MET A 486 -18.77 -4.51 9.87
N PHE A 487 -20.00 -4.25 9.37
CA PHE A 487 -20.74 -5.23 8.56
C PHE A 487 -20.03 -5.65 7.28
N GLY A 488 -19.17 -4.79 6.71
CA GLY A 488 -18.31 -5.13 5.58
C GLY A 488 -17.26 -6.21 5.88
N ALA A 489 -16.93 -6.45 7.17
CA ALA A 489 -16.04 -7.51 7.61
C ALA A 489 -16.79 -8.85 7.90
N ALA A 490 -18.11 -8.89 7.81
CA ALA A 490 -18.83 -10.16 7.93
C ALA A 490 -18.41 -11.12 6.81
N PRO A 491 -18.13 -12.41 7.07
CA PRO A 491 -17.50 -13.33 6.10
C PRO A 491 -18.16 -13.40 4.73
N VAL A 492 -19.51 -13.36 4.68
CA VAL A 492 -20.24 -13.38 3.41
C VAL A 492 -20.06 -12.07 2.62
N THR A 493 -20.08 -10.93 3.31
CA THR A 493 -19.85 -9.61 2.69
C THR A 493 -18.38 -9.49 2.26
N ALA A 494 -17.45 -9.89 3.12
CA ALA A 494 -16.02 -9.89 2.83
C ALA A 494 -15.69 -10.68 1.55
N ALA A 495 -16.29 -11.86 1.37
CA ALA A 495 -16.13 -12.65 0.16
C ALA A 495 -16.70 -11.95 -1.09
N ALA A 496 -17.85 -11.26 -0.94
CA ALA A 496 -18.50 -10.56 -2.08
C ALA A 496 -17.76 -9.28 -2.51
N THR A 497 -17.04 -8.63 -1.58
CA THR A 497 -16.38 -7.33 -1.79
C THR A 497 -14.87 -7.41 -2.01
N SER A 498 -14.30 -8.61 -2.04
CA SER A 498 -12.85 -8.83 -2.16
C SER A 498 -12.51 -9.81 -3.28
N LEU A 499 -11.22 -9.87 -3.62
CA LEU A 499 -10.69 -10.71 -4.70
C LEU A 499 -9.62 -11.68 -4.19
N HIS A 500 -9.55 -12.87 -4.80
CA HIS A 500 -8.33 -13.66 -4.85
C HIS A 500 -7.66 -13.41 -6.21
N PHE A 501 -6.49 -12.80 -6.18
CA PHE A 501 -5.65 -12.66 -7.36
C PHE A 501 -4.87 -13.97 -7.58
N VAL A 502 -5.00 -14.51 -8.78
CA VAL A 502 -4.41 -15.80 -9.16
C VAL A 502 -3.72 -15.68 -10.51
N SER A 503 -2.93 -16.67 -10.89
CA SER A 503 -2.35 -16.70 -12.24
C SER A 503 -3.44 -16.85 -13.32
N PRO A 504 -3.20 -16.38 -14.56
CA PRO A 504 -4.06 -16.70 -15.71
C PRO A 504 -4.29 -18.20 -15.86
N ALA A 505 -3.25 -19.01 -15.68
CA ALA A 505 -3.32 -20.48 -15.76
C ALA A 505 -4.30 -21.10 -14.74
N ALA A 506 -4.48 -20.51 -13.57
CA ALA A 506 -5.47 -20.97 -12.60
C ALA A 506 -6.90 -20.79 -13.12
N VAL A 507 -7.18 -19.64 -13.72
CA VAL A 507 -8.49 -19.34 -14.30
C VAL A 507 -8.78 -20.27 -15.49
N GLU A 508 -7.84 -20.41 -16.39
CA GLU A 508 -7.94 -21.29 -17.57
C GLU A 508 -8.13 -22.76 -17.19
N SER A 509 -7.53 -23.21 -16.08
CA SER A 509 -7.69 -24.58 -15.58
C SER A 509 -9.01 -24.83 -14.85
N GLY A 510 -9.92 -23.85 -14.74
CA GLY A 510 -11.19 -23.98 -14.04
C GLY A 510 -11.04 -24.09 -12.53
N LEU A 511 -10.11 -23.36 -11.92
CA LEU A 511 -9.86 -23.42 -10.48
C LEU A 511 -11.11 -23.08 -9.65
N ALA A 512 -11.93 -22.14 -10.10
CA ALA A 512 -13.16 -21.74 -9.43
C ALA A 512 -14.15 -22.89 -9.22
N ASP A 513 -14.22 -23.84 -10.15
CA ASP A 513 -15.11 -25.00 -10.07
C ASP A 513 -14.60 -26.09 -9.12
N ARG A 514 -13.32 -26.01 -8.75
CA ARG A 514 -12.63 -27.01 -7.90
C ARG A 514 -12.48 -26.59 -6.44
N LEU A 515 -12.66 -25.29 -6.14
CA LEU A 515 -12.54 -24.74 -4.81
C LEU A 515 -13.89 -24.36 -4.23
N ALA A 516 -14.04 -24.53 -2.92
CA ALA A 516 -15.22 -24.08 -2.17
C ALA A 516 -15.09 -22.60 -1.74
N VAL A 517 -14.73 -21.72 -2.67
CA VAL A 517 -14.61 -20.28 -2.42
C VAL A 517 -15.81 -19.53 -2.97
N ARG A 518 -16.25 -18.47 -2.26
CA ARG A 518 -17.30 -17.55 -2.71
C ARG A 518 -16.71 -16.33 -3.40
N ARG A 519 -15.47 -16.02 -3.10
CA ARG A 519 -14.76 -14.87 -3.62
C ARG A 519 -14.42 -15.05 -5.10
N ARG A 520 -14.53 -13.95 -5.84
CA ARG A 520 -14.15 -13.95 -7.26
C ARG A 520 -12.64 -14.14 -7.41
N LEU A 521 -12.23 -15.05 -8.28
CA LEU A 521 -10.86 -15.19 -8.75
C LEU A 521 -10.60 -14.16 -9.86
N ALA A 522 -9.55 -13.35 -9.71
CA ALA A 522 -9.12 -12.35 -10.70
C ALA A 522 -7.72 -12.72 -11.21
N PRO A 523 -7.50 -12.86 -12.51
CA PRO A 523 -6.16 -13.11 -13.02
C PRO A 523 -5.27 -11.87 -12.84
N VAL A 524 -4.01 -12.08 -12.43
CA VAL A 524 -2.98 -11.05 -12.53
C VAL A 524 -2.68 -10.77 -14.01
N ALA A 525 -2.31 -9.53 -14.34
CA ALA A 525 -2.10 -9.13 -15.73
C ALA A 525 -0.93 -8.15 -15.86
N ASP A 526 -0.39 -8.04 -17.08
CA ASP A 526 0.59 -7.02 -17.47
C ASP A 526 1.85 -6.95 -16.59
N VAL A 527 2.26 -8.06 -15.98
CA VAL A 527 3.40 -8.10 -15.05
C VAL A 527 4.74 -8.08 -15.79
N ARG A 528 4.85 -8.90 -16.85
CA ARG A 528 6.11 -9.07 -17.58
C ARG A 528 6.37 -7.90 -18.53
N GLY A 529 7.61 -7.51 -18.67
CA GLY A 529 7.97 -6.31 -19.41
C GLY A 529 7.79 -4.99 -18.64
N ARG A 530 7.28 -5.06 -17.39
CA ARG A 530 7.30 -3.90 -16.48
C ARG A 530 8.70 -3.69 -15.94
N GLY A 531 9.05 -2.46 -15.65
CA GLY A 531 10.32 -2.09 -15.05
C GLY A 531 10.15 -0.85 -14.18
N LYS A 532 11.27 -0.27 -13.77
CA LYS A 532 11.29 0.97 -12.96
C LYS A 532 10.48 2.10 -13.62
N SER A 533 10.54 2.23 -14.94
CA SER A 533 9.76 3.24 -15.68
C SER A 533 8.24 3.11 -15.55
N SER A 534 7.75 1.95 -15.08
CA SER A 534 6.34 1.73 -14.80
C SER A 534 5.92 2.15 -13.38
N MET A 535 6.87 2.55 -12.52
CA MET A 535 6.62 2.90 -11.12
C MET A 535 6.35 4.41 -10.98
N PRO A 536 5.11 4.86 -10.81
CA PRO A 536 4.78 6.28 -10.76
C PRO A 536 5.60 7.02 -9.69
N LEU A 537 6.36 8.06 -10.12
CA LEU A 537 7.21 8.89 -9.27
C LEU A 537 8.33 8.14 -8.52
N ASN A 538 8.52 6.84 -8.80
CA ASN A 538 9.46 5.95 -8.12
C ASN A 538 10.31 5.14 -9.12
N ASP A 539 10.76 5.82 -10.17
CA ASP A 539 11.44 5.28 -11.35
C ASP A 539 12.91 5.72 -11.47
N ALA A 540 13.46 6.40 -10.46
CA ALA A 540 14.83 6.90 -10.50
C ALA A 540 15.88 5.76 -10.55
N LEU A 541 16.96 5.99 -11.31
CA LEU A 541 18.07 5.06 -11.50
C LEU A 541 19.39 5.76 -11.14
N PRO A 542 19.65 6.04 -9.86
CA PRO A 542 20.90 6.65 -9.44
C PRO A 542 22.06 5.66 -9.56
N ARG A 543 23.28 6.18 -9.69
CA ARG A 543 24.49 5.37 -9.55
C ARG A 543 24.70 5.05 -8.07
N ILE A 544 24.74 3.76 -7.72
CA ILE A 544 24.96 3.29 -6.36
C ILE A 544 26.26 2.50 -6.31
N GLU A 545 27.15 2.89 -5.42
CA GLU A 545 28.43 2.23 -5.20
C GLU A 545 28.56 1.86 -3.72
N VAL A 546 29.05 0.66 -3.46
CA VAL A 546 29.35 0.16 -2.10
C VAL A 546 30.81 -0.28 -2.10
N ALA A 547 31.59 0.28 -1.20
CA ALA A 547 32.99 -0.09 -1.04
C ALA A 547 33.09 -1.43 -0.29
N PRO A 548 33.72 -2.47 -0.85
CA PRO A 548 33.72 -3.80 -0.24
C PRO A 548 34.52 -3.87 1.08
N ASP A 549 35.51 -3.00 1.24
CA ASP A 549 36.40 -3.01 2.42
C ASP A 549 35.89 -2.12 3.56
N THR A 550 35.31 -0.96 3.24
CA THR A 550 34.84 0.03 4.22
C THR A 550 33.34 0.06 4.41
N PHE A 551 32.61 -0.57 3.48
CA PHE A 551 31.13 -0.57 3.41
C PHE A 551 30.52 0.83 3.27
N GLU A 552 31.30 1.80 2.84
CA GLU A 552 30.82 3.12 2.47
C GLU A 552 29.87 3.02 1.28
N VAL A 553 28.75 3.73 1.35
CA VAL A 553 27.79 3.83 0.25
C VAL A 553 27.88 5.21 -0.38
N ARG A 554 27.95 5.25 -1.72
CA ARG A 554 27.85 6.49 -2.49
C ARG A 554 26.65 6.44 -3.42
N ILE A 555 25.93 7.55 -3.48
CA ILE A 555 24.80 7.73 -4.39
C ILE A 555 25.13 8.92 -5.30
N ASP A 556 25.20 8.67 -6.62
CA ASP A 556 25.63 9.66 -7.64
C ASP A 556 26.98 10.33 -7.33
N GLY A 557 27.87 9.61 -6.61
CA GLY A 557 29.19 10.07 -6.20
C GLY A 557 29.24 10.68 -4.79
N ASP A 558 28.11 11.08 -4.23
CA ASP A 558 28.04 11.65 -2.88
C ASP A 558 28.10 10.54 -1.82
N LEU A 559 28.96 10.72 -0.82
CA LEU A 559 29.09 9.81 0.31
C LEU A 559 27.83 9.92 1.20
N VAL A 560 27.26 8.78 1.54
CA VAL A 560 26.14 8.71 2.48
C VAL A 560 26.67 8.76 3.91
N GLU A 561 26.30 9.79 4.64
CA GLU A 561 26.58 9.90 6.07
C GLU A 561 25.46 9.25 6.87
N PRO A 562 25.75 8.26 7.73
CA PRO A 562 24.76 7.60 8.57
C PRO A 562 24.41 8.49 9.78
N ALA A 563 23.49 9.42 9.58
CA ALA A 563 22.97 10.27 10.65
C ALA A 563 21.62 9.71 11.13
N PRO A 564 21.53 9.03 12.27
CA PRO A 564 20.25 8.48 12.75
C PRO A 564 19.31 9.60 13.23
N ALA A 565 18.01 9.40 13.05
CA ALA A 565 17.00 10.27 13.64
C ALA A 565 16.86 9.98 15.14
N THR A 566 16.78 11.03 15.96
CA THR A 566 16.66 10.95 17.42
C THR A 566 15.22 11.10 17.91
N ALA A 567 14.33 11.58 17.06
CA ALA A 567 12.91 11.75 17.33
C ALA A 567 12.10 11.50 16.05
N LEU A 568 10.92 10.92 16.21
CA LEU A 568 9.98 10.67 15.12
C LEU A 568 8.61 11.27 15.46
N PRO A 569 7.88 11.79 14.47
CA PRO A 569 6.45 12.06 14.59
C PRO A 569 5.67 10.75 14.58
N MET A 570 4.35 10.83 14.74
CA MET A 570 3.43 9.68 14.67
C MET A 570 3.83 8.56 15.66
N ALA A 571 4.31 8.98 16.83
CA ALA A 571 4.88 8.11 17.83
C ALA A 571 3.81 7.58 18.81
N GLN A 572 4.28 6.94 19.87
CA GLN A 572 3.48 6.20 20.85
C GLN A 572 2.22 6.92 21.39
N ARG A 573 2.22 8.24 21.48
CA ARG A 573 1.05 9.01 21.94
C ARG A 573 -0.22 8.77 21.11
N TYR A 574 -0.08 8.38 19.85
CA TYR A 574 -1.20 8.06 18.96
C TYR A 574 -1.80 6.67 19.21
N PHE A 575 -1.07 5.80 19.89
CA PHE A 575 -1.52 4.45 20.22
C PHE A 575 -2.19 4.34 21.59
N LEU A 576 -2.08 5.37 22.40
CA LEU A 576 -2.63 5.39 23.76
C LEU A 576 -4.05 5.97 23.84
N PHE A 577 -4.54 6.59 22.77
CA PHE A 577 -5.82 7.31 22.76
C PHE A 577 -6.72 6.91 21.61
#